data_dc645cc1d480939427e00e51c34de315
#
_entry.id   dc645cc1d480939427e00e51c34de315
#
_cell.length_a   1.000
_cell.length_b   1.000
_cell.length_c   1.000
_cell.angle_alpha   90.00
_cell.angle_beta   90.00
_cell.angle_gamma   90.00
#
_symmetry.space_group_name_H-M   'P 1'
#
loop_
_entity.id
_entity.type
_entity.pdbx_description
1 polymer ?
#
loop_
_entity_poly.entity_id
_entity_poly.type
_entity_poly.pdbx_seq_one_letter_code
_entity_poly.pdbx_strand_id
1 'polypeptide(L)'
;MPSDVSSMHIRRIEAGILDYGTDIDQSLNPFEIGLDRFVHLDKFDFIGRKALMETNHKSLRLKGLLCGEASLTRGDKLVDSGKEIGFVSAGAWSPYLGYGVGLIRLNETKPSDYKVKVVTSSGEFDAKVVDLPLYDKEKLLVR
;
A
#
# COMPACT_ATOMS: atom_id res chain seq x y z
N MET A 1 -23.85 -6.65 17.47
CA MET A 1 -23.51 -5.22 17.42
C MET A 1 -23.22 -4.84 15.95
N PRO A 2 -23.77 -3.75 15.42
CA PRO A 2 -23.37 -3.27 14.12
C PRO A 2 -21.87 -2.90 14.18
N SER A 3 -21.11 -3.31 13.18
CA SER A 3 -19.71 -2.93 13.07
C SER A 3 -19.62 -1.46 12.66
N ASP A 4 -18.74 -0.73 13.30
CA ASP A 4 -18.46 0.67 12.98
C ASP A 4 -17.72 0.78 11.63
N VAL A 5 -17.87 1.92 10.96
CA VAL A 5 -17.15 2.26 9.71
C VAL A 5 -15.63 2.17 9.87
N SER A 6 -15.11 2.49 11.07
CA SER A 6 -13.69 2.33 11.39
C SER A 6 -13.19 0.89 11.25
N SER A 7 -14.02 -0.10 11.60
CA SER A 7 -13.64 -1.52 11.44
C SER A 7 -13.53 -1.93 9.97
N MET A 8 -14.37 -1.37 9.10
CA MET A 8 -14.27 -1.59 7.66
C MET A 8 -13.00 -0.96 7.08
N HIS A 9 -12.61 0.22 7.57
CA HIS A 9 -11.37 0.88 7.17
C HIS A 9 -10.14 0.05 7.54
N ILE A 10 -10.07 -0.48 8.76
CA ILE A 10 -9.00 -1.38 9.17
C ILE A 10 -8.94 -2.62 8.27
N ARG A 11 -10.07 -3.28 8.08
CA ARG A 11 -10.14 -4.51 7.28
C ARG A 11 -9.75 -4.32 5.82
N ARG A 12 -10.11 -3.18 5.19
CA ARG A 12 -9.68 -2.93 3.81
C ARG A 12 -8.16 -2.78 3.71
N ILE A 13 -7.53 -2.10 4.69
CA ILE A 13 -6.07 -1.93 4.73
C ILE A 13 -5.40 -3.29 4.91
N GLU A 14 -5.85 -4.09 5.86
CA GLU A 14 -5.34 -5.45 6.11
C GLU A 14 -5.46 -6.34 4.86
N ALA A 15 -6.57 -6.25 4.14
CA ALA A 15 -6.84 -7.02 2.92
C ALA A 15 -6.17 -6.45 1.67
N GLY A 16 -5.54 -5.28 1.76
CA GLY A 16 -4.92 -4.62 0.61
C GLY A 16 -5.94 -4.13 -0.42
N ILE A 17 -7.16 -3.78 0.01
CA ILE A 17 -8.20 -3.24 -0.87
C ILE A 17 -7.94 -1.74 -1.06
N LEU A 18 -7.68 -1.36 -2.30
CA LEU A 18 -7.34 0.00 -2.70
C LEU A 18 -8.58 0.87 -2.86
N ASP A 19 -8.44 2.13 -2.50
CA ASP A 19 -9.46 3.16 -2.65
C ASP A 19 -8.97 4.22 -3.65
N TYR A 20 -9.78 4.50 -4.69
CA TYR A 20 -9.46 5.53 -5.67
C TYR A 20 -9.63 6.93 -5.07
N GLY A 21 -8.64 7.76 -5.26
CA GLY A 21 -8.54 9.10 -4.67
C GLY A 21 -7.83 9.14 -3.31
N THR A 22 -7.66 7.98 -2.67
CA THR A 22 -6.90 7.86 -1.41
C THR A 22 -5.56 7.17 -1.65
N ASP A 23 -5.58 5.93 -2.10
CA ASP A 23 -4.38 5.11 -2.29
C ASP A 23 -3.85 5.21 -3.72
N ILE A 24 -4.74 5.31 -4.67
CA ILE A 24 -4.44 5.37 -6.10
C ILE A 24 -5.19 6.53 -6.76
N ASP A 25 -4.61 7.06 -7.81
CA ASP A 25 -5.18 8.12 -8.65
C ASP A 25 -4.65 8.01 -10.08
N GLN A 26 -5.04 8.94 -10.95
CA GLN A 26 -4.63 8.94 -12.36
C GLN A 26 -3.12 9.17 -12.60
N SER A 27 -2.34 9.46 -11.55
CA SER A 27 -0.87 9.61 -11.66
C SER A 27 -0.12 8.27 -11.64
N LEU A 28 -0.81 7.17 -11.34
CA LEU A 28 -0.26 5.82 -11.27
C LEU A 28 -0.83 4.94 -12.38
N ASN A 29 0.01 4.13 -12.96
CA ASN A 29 -0.40 3.12 -13.93
C ASN A 29 -0.65 1.75 -13.25
N PRO A 30 -1.31 0.79 -13.92
CA PRO A 30 -1.62 -0.52 -13.35
C PRO A 30 -0.42 -1.31 -12.85
N PHE A 31 0.76 -1.15 -13.46
CA PHE A 31 1.98 -1.86 -13.03
C PHE A 31 2.49 -1.34 -11.68
N GLU A 32 2.41 -0.02 -11.45
CA GLU A 32 2.87 0.60 -10.20
C GLU A 32 2.01 0.23 -8.99
N ILE A 33 0.77 -0.19 -9.23
CA ILE A 33 -0.19 -0.54 -8.18
C ILE A 33 -0.44 -2.05 -8.04
N GLY A 34 0.30 -2.88 -8.77
CA GLY A 34 0.21 -4.34 -8.70
C GLY A 34 -1.03 -4.93 -9.36
N LEU A 35 -1.61 -4.24 -10.34
CA LEU A 35 -2.73 -4.72 -11.16
C LEU A 35 -2.28 -5.21 -12.54
N ASP A 36 -0.98 -5.44 -12.72
CA ASP A 36 -0.36 -5.95 -13.96
C ASP A 36 -1.01 -7.24 -14.46
N ARG A 37 -1.42 -8.13 -13.54
CA ARG A 37 -2.13 -9.38 -13.86
C ARG A 37 -3.44 -9.20 -14.63
N PHE A 38 -4.03 -8.01 -14.61
CA PHE A 38 -5.24 -7.67 -15.35
C PHE A 38 -4.95 -6.98 -16.69
N VAL A 39 -3.68 -6.70 -16.98
CA VAL A 39 -3.25 -6.02 -18.19
C VAL A 39 -2.73 -7.04 -19.20
N HIS A 40 -3.52 -7.34 -20.20
CA HIS A 40 -3.17 -8.28 -21.27
C HIS A 40 -2.70 -7.52 -22.51
N LEU A 41 -1.39 -7.21 -22.56
CA LEU A 41 -0.78 -6.48 -23.69
C LEU A 41 -0.73 -7.28 -25.00
N ASP A 42 -0.94 -8.59 -24.92
CA ASP A 42 -1.05 -9.51 -26.05
C ASP A 42 -2.40 -9.44 -26.78
N LYS A 43 -3.43 -8.85 -26.16
CA LYS A 43 -4.68 -8.56 -26.86
C LYS A 43 -4.45 -7.67 -28.08
N PHE A 44 -5.26 -7.92 -29.13
CA PHE A 44 -5.15 -7.21 -30.42
C PHE A 44 -5.20 -5.68 -30.24
N ASP A 45 -6.18 -5.17 -29.52
CA ASP A 45 -6.27 -3.74 -29.20
C ASP A 45 -7.18 -3.47 -27.99
N PHE A 46 -6.90 -2.38 -27.25
CA PHE A 46 -7.74 -1.77 -26.24
C PHE A 46 -7.31 -0.32 -25.97
N ILE A 47 -8.20 0.49 -25.42
CA ILE A 47 -7.90 1.89 -25.08
C ILE A 47 -6.75 1.95 -24.05
N GLY A 48 -5.69 2.67 -24.40
CA GLY A 48 -4.51 2.83 -23.54
C GLY A 48 -3.40 1.78 -23.72
N ARG A 49 -3.60 0.76 -24.58
CA ARG A 49 -2.59 -0.30 -24.81
C ARG A 49 -1.23 0.28 -25.21
N LYS A 50 -1.22 1.21 -26.17
CA LYS A 50 0.02 1.83 -26.65
C LYS A 50 0.75 2.57 -25.51
N ALA A 51 0.04 3.36 -24.73
CA ALA A 51 0.61 4.09 -23.59
C ALA A 51 1.21 3.14 -22.53
N LEU A 52 0.53 2.01 -22.25
CA LEU A 52 1.03 0.99 -21.33
C LEU A 52 2.24 0.24 -21.86
N MET A 53 2.33 0.03 -23.17
CA MET A 53 3.52 -0.59 -23.80
C MET A 53 4.75 0.34 -23.74
N GLU A 54 4.53 1.61 -23.92
CA GLU A 54 5.59 2.64 -23.95
C GLU A 54 6.00 3.13 -22.54
N THR A 55 5.24 2.81 -21.50
CA THR A 55 5.60 3.25 -20.15
C THR A 55 6.88 2.60 -19.64
N ASN A 56 7.75 3.43 -19.08
CA ASN A 56 8.98 2.99 -18.40
C ASN A 56 8.74 2.70 -16.90
N HIS A 57 7.57 3.07 -16.38
CA HIS A 57 7.22 2.93 -14.97
C HIS A 57 6.47 1.60 -14.74
N LYS A 58 7.22 0.51 -14.64
CA LYS A 58 6.67 -0.84 -14.39
C LYS A 58 6.99 -1.37 -12.99
N SER A 59 7.62 -0.56 -12.15
CA SER A 59 8.01 -0.96 -10.80
C SER A 59 6.84 -0.78 -9.83
N LEU A 60 6.53 -1.80 -9.05
CA LEU A 60 5.51 -1.75 -8.01
C LEU A 60 5.87 -0.68 -6.95
N ARG A 61 5.04 0.32 -6.80
CA ARG A 61 5.20 1.43 -5.85
C ARG A 61 4.25 1.39 -4.68
N LEU A 62 3.16 0.63 -4.82
CA LEU A 62 2.18 0.43 -3.76
C LEU A 62 2.55 -0.80 -2.94
N LYS A 63 2.72 -0.61 -1.64
CA LYS A 63 3.10 -1.65 -0.68
C LYS A 63 2.32 -1.52 0.62
N GLY A 64 2.49 -2.47 1.50
CA GLY A 64 2.03 -2.41 2.88
C GLY A 64 3.12 -1.90 3.82
N LEU A 65 2.71 -1.40 4.98
CA LEU A 65 3.59 -1.00 6.07
C LEU A 65 3.11 -1.59 7.38
N LEU A 66 4.04 -2.10 8.17
CA LEU A 66 3.80 -2.54 9.55
C LEU A 66 4.68 -1.72 10.50
N CYS A 67 4.06 -1.14 11.54
CA CYS A 67 4.73 -0.42 12.61
C CYS A 67 4.30 -1.00 13.96
N GLY A 68 5.26 -1.49 14.75
CA GLY A 68 4.95 -2.15 16.03
C GLY A 68 4.55 -1.18 17.15
N GLU A 69 4.90 0.09 17.04
CA GLU A 69 4.86 1.03 18.15
C GLU A 69 3.81 2.13 18.01
N ALA A 70 3.33 2.38 16.79
CA ALA A 70 2.42 3.49 16.54
C ALA A 70 1.30 3.13 15.56
N SER A 71 0.14 3.76 15.74
CA SER A 71 -0.89 3.80 14.72
C SER A 71 -0.44 4.66 13.56
N LEU A 72 -0.71 4.20 12.34
CA LEU A 72 -0.39 4.94 11.12
C LEU A 72 -1.59 5.77 10.67
N THR A 73 -1.29 6.91 10.09
CA THR A 73 -2.30 7.86 9.60
C THR A 73 -1.95 8.31 8.18
N ARG A 74 -2.96 8.65 7.39
CA ARG A 74 -2.75 9.22 6.07
C ARG A 74 -1.89 10.48 6.14
N GLY A 75 -0.86 10.54 5.32
CA GLY A 75 0.08 11.65 5.25
C GLY A 75 1.36 11.46 6.05
N ASP A 76 1.44 10.42 6.90
CA ASP A 76 2.69 10.07 7.58
C ASP A 76 3.78 9.80 6.54
N LYS A 77 4.96 10.33 6.78
CA LYS A 77 6.08 10.27 5.83
C LYS A 77 6.95 9.05 6.09
N LEU A 78 7.46 8.47 5.03
CA LEU A 78 8.45 7.40 5.09
C LEU A 78 9.83 7.96 4.80
N VAL A 79 10.77 7.64 5.67
CA VAL A 79 12.14 8.13 5.59
C VAL A 79 13.13 6.96 5.63
N ASP A 80 14.09 7.00 4.75
CA ASP A 80 15.21 6.09 4.69
C ASP A 80 16.52 6.91 4.63
N SER A 81 17.40 6.69 5.62
CA SER A 81 18.68 7.39 5.70
C SER A 81 18.57 8.92 5.59
N GLY A 82 17.51 9.50 6.18
CA GLY A 82 17.25 10.93 6.17
C GLY A 82 16.58 11.47 4.91
N LYS A 83 16.29 10.60 3.92
CA LYS A 83 15.58 10.96 2.68
C LYS A 83 14.13 10.49 2.73
N GLU A 84 13.19 11.35 2.35
CA GLU A 84 11.79 10.97 2.16
C GLU A 84 11.67 10.05 0.94
N ILE A 85 11.12 8.85 1.16
CA ILE A 85 10.99 7.80 0.13
C ILE A 85 9.54 7.49 -0.23
N GLY A 86 8.58 8.09 0.45
CA GLY A 86 7.16 7.87 0.22
C GLY A 86 6.30 8.33 1.38
N PHE A 87 5.05 7.96 1.36
CA PHE A 87 4.08 8.34 2.39
C PHE A 87 2.99 7.27 2.59
N VAL A 88 2.33 7.34 3.74
CA VAL A 88 1.16 6.52 4.08
C VAL A 88 -0.08 7.10 3.39
N SER A 89 -0.71 6.36 2.49
CA SER A 89 -1.95 6.77 1.83
C SER A 89 -3.18 6.48 2.68
N ALA A 90 -3.17 5.35 3.39
CA ALA A 90 -4.18 4.97 4.37
C ALA A 90 -3.53 4.21 5.51
N GLY A 91 -3.88 4.53 6.74
CA GLY A 91 -3.32 3.90 7.92
C GLY A 91 -4.33 3.71 9.04
N ALA A 92 -4.07 2.74 9.90
CA ALA A 92 -4.86 2.43 11.08
C ALA A 92 -4.03 1.61 12.08
N TRP A 93 -4.57 1.41 13.28
CA TRP A 93 -4.12 0.36 14.18
C TRP A 93 -4.94 -0.90 13.97
N SER A 94 -4.28 -2.04 13.72
CA SER A 94 -4.95 -3.34 13.62
C SER A 94 -4.92 -4.05 14.98
N PRO A 95 -6.05 -4.17 15.68
CA PRO A 95 -6.11 -4.91 16.93
C PRO A 95 -5.83 -6.41 16.77
N TYR A 96 -6.14 -6.94 15.59
CA TYR A 96 -5.92 -8.35 15.26
C TYR A 96 -4.44 -8.68 15.08
N LEU A 97 -3.73 -7.86 14.30
CA LEU A 97 -2.31 -8.06 14.04
C LEU A 97 -1.42 -7.51 15.17
N GLY A 98 -1.93 -6.60 16.00
CA GLY A 98 -1.15 -5.92 17.04
C GLY A 98 -0.13 -4.92 16.48
N TYR A 99 -0.40 -4.36 15.31
CA TYR A 99 0.46 -3.42 14.59
C TYR A 99 -0.31 -2.22 14.07
N GLY A 100 0.37 -1.09 13.95
CA GLY A 100 -0.01 -0.05 13.01
C GLY A 100 0.15 -0.59 11.59
N VAL A 101 -0.93 -0.54 10.83
CA VAL A 101 -0.99 -1.04 9.45
C VAL A 101 -1.24 0.10 8.49
N GLY A 102 -0.61 0.06 7.33
CA GLY A 102 -0.79 1.09 6.32
C GLY A 102 -0.64 0.59 4.90
N LEU A 103 -1.33 1.28 3.99
CA LEU A 103 -1.02 1.27 2.56
C LEU A 103 -0.08 2.43 2.29
N ILE A 104 0.98 2.19 1.55
CA ILE A 104 2.02 3.19 1.28
C ILE A 104 2.28 3.36 -0.20
N ARG A 105 2.59 4.59 -0.59
CA ARG A 105 3.09 4.93 -1.92
C ARG A 105 4.56 5.27 -1.82
N LEU A 106 5.39 4.51 -2.51
CA LEU A 106 6.83 4.71 -2.55
C LEU A 106 7.22 5.52 -3.80
N ASN A 107 8.25 6.33 -3.69
CA ASN A 107 8.86 7.02 -4.84
C ASN A 107 9.62 6.03 -5.72
N GLU A 108 10.20 5.00 -5.08
CA GLU A 108 10.93 3.91 -5.72
C GLU A 108 10.49 2.58 -5.12
N THR A 109 10.52 1.50 -5.90
CA THR A 109 10.19 0.18 -5.35
C THR A 109 11.19 -0.24 -4.28
N LYS A 110 10.69 -0.86 -3.22
CA LYS A 110 11.52 -1.44 -2.15
C LYS A 110 11.15 -2.92 -2.00
N PRO A 111 12.11 -3.78 -1.62
CA PRO A 111 11.81 -5.19 -1.36
C PRO A 111 10.87 -5.35 -0.16
N SER A 112 10.25 -6.50 -0.05
CA SER A 112 9.53 -6.89 1.17
C SER A 112 10.53 -7.04 2.33
N ASP A 113 10.05 -6.79 3.54
CA ASP A 113 10.84 -6.76 4.79
C ASP A 113 11.89 -5.63 4.88
N TYR A 114 11.83 -4.66 3.96
CA TYR A 114 12.71 -3.49 4.03
C TYR A 114 12.38 -2.59 5.22
N LYS A 115 13.38 -2.28 6.02
CA LYS A 115 13.22 -1.42 7.20
C LYS A 115 13.28 0.05 6.81
N VAL A 116 12.33 0.80 7.29
CA VAL A 116 12.22 2.26 7.09
C VAL A 116 11.80 2.90 8.40
N LYS A 117 11.88 4.23 8.45
CA LYS A 117 11.28 5.00 9.52
C LYS A 117 10.01 5.67 9.03
N VAL A 118 8.99 5.69 9.87
CA VAL A 118 7.77 6.44 9.64
C VAL A 118 7.72 7.63 10.59
N VAL A 119 7.48 8.80 10.03
CA VAL A 119 7.33 10.05 10.78
C VAL A 119 5.85 10.34 10.92
N THR A 120 5.36 10.21 12.14
CA THR A 120 3.97 10.47 12.52
C THR A 120 3.85 11.75 13.33
N SER A 121 2.63 12.16 13.65
CA SER A 121 2.40 13.28 14.58
C SER A 121 2.97 13.04 16.00
N SER A 122 3.15 11.77 16.38
CA SER A 122 3.65 11.35 17.69
C SER A 122 5.16 11.18 17.74
N GLY A 123 5.85 11.21 16.60
CA GLY A 123 7.29 11.03 16.52
C GLY A 123 7.72 10.14 15.35
N GLU A 124 8.97 9.70 15.41
CA GLU A 124 9.57 8.81 14.42
C GLU A 124 9.65 7.38 14.98
N PHE A 125 9.20 6.41 14.23
CA PHE A 125 9.14 5.01 14.62
C PHE A 125 9.72 4.10 13.56
N ASP A 126 10.26 2.96 13.98
CA ASP A 126 10.71 1.92 13.07
C ASP A 126 9.52 1.20 12.46
N ALA A 127 9.58 1.01 11.17
CA ALA A 127 8.53 0.33 10.41
C ALA A 127 9.13 -0.58 9.34
N LYS A 128 8.32 -1.48 8.83
CA LYS A 128 8.72 -2.46 7.84
C LYS A 128 7.80 -2.44 6.63
N VAL A 129 8.39 -2.31 5.45
CA VAL A 129 7.70 -2.44 4.17
C VAL A 129 7.39 -3.92 3.93
N VAL A 130 6.16 -4.22 3.56
CA VAL A 130 5.70 -5.59 3.29
C VAL A 130 4.82 -5.65 2.05
N ASP A 131 4.69 -6.84 1.48
CA ASP A 131 3.78 -7.05 0.37
C ASP A 131 2.33 -7.13 0.84
N LEU A 132 1.40 -6.74 -0.01
CA LEU A 132 -0.04 -6.86 0.21
C LEU A 132 -0.55 -8.23 -0.25
N PRO A 133 -1.60 -8.75 0.38
CA PRO A 133 -2.31 -8.25 1.56
C PRO A 133 -1.52 -8.43 2.86
N LEU A 134 -1.85 -7.66 3.90
CA LEU A 134 -1.22 -7.76 5.22
C LEU A 134 -1.73 -8.95 6.03
N TYR A 135 -2.94 -9.38 5.73
CA TYR A 135 -3.67 -10.43 6.42
C TYR A 135 -4.25 -11.43 5.43
N ASP A 136 -4.29 -12.72 5.83
CA ASP A 136 -4.84 -13.83 5.04
C ASP A 136 -4.29 -13.85 3.60
N LYS A 137 -2.97 -13.86 3.48
CA LYS A 137 -2.25 -13.81 2.18
C LYS A 137 -2.68 -14.91 1.23
N GLU A 138 -3.02 -16.08 1.76
CA GLU A 138 -3.44 -17.25 0.98
C GLU A 138 -4.96 -17.33 0.81
N LYS A 139 -5.70 -16.39 1.39
CA LYS A 139 -7.18 -16.32 1.32
C LYS A 139 -7.87 -17.60 1.80
N LEU A 140 -7.36 -18.18 2.89
CA LEU A 140 -7.86 -19.42 3.46
C LEU A 140 -9.11 -19.22 4.31
N LEU A 141 -9.36 -17.99 4.77
CA LEU A 141 -10.54 -17.69 5.58
C LEU A 141 -11.78 -17.57 4.70
N VAL A 142 -12.82 -18.26 5.11
CA VAL A 142 -14.14 -18.18 4.48
C VAL A 142 -14.68 -16.75 4.64
N ARG A 143 -15.15 -16.19 3.56
CA ARG A 143 -15.68 -14.82 3.45
C ARG A 143 -17.19 -14.84 3.37
#